data_4066c9cb7c827d8e87dcaa0e803f9441
#
_entry.id   4066c9cb7c827d8e87dcaa0e803f9441
#
_cell.length_a   1.000
_cell.length_b   1.000
_cell.length_c   1.000
_cell.angle_alpha   90.00
_cell.angle_beta   90.00
_cell.angle_gamma   90.00
#
_symmetry.space_group_name_H-M   'P 1'
#
loop_
_entity.id
_entity.type
_entity.pdbx_description
1 polymer ?
#
loop_
_entity_poly.entity_id
_entity_poly.type
_entity_poly.pdbx_seq_one_letter_code
_entity_poly.pdbx_strand_id
1 'polypeptide(L)'
;MKARDFLGNEWNIDCMGCAISDGSMLVPGGFILKAQYFCVHQDPLIPLPGFLVIASLRHIRSIAGMDELEYEEFSKLVRTTQHAIKEVSRVEYLTIVQEESSIHFHLWFFPWKKDIIEQYGQPSLTKIRGIMSDYRDRQVSEKEWGELENSIEKIKTLLRNVF
;
A
#
# COMPACT_ATOMS: atom_id res chain seq x y z
N MET A 1 14.77 14.17 -2.12
CA MET A 1 14.27 13.28 -3.21
C MET A 1 13.00 13.89 -3.78
N LYS A 2 12.87 13.93 -5.12
CA LYS A 2 11.58 14.28 -5.76
C LYS A 2 10.72 13.03 -5.88
N ALA A 3 9.48 13.10 -5.43
CA ALA A 3 8.48 12.06 -5.60
C ALA A 3 7.27 12.66 -6.32
N ARG A 4 6.61 11.86 -7.16
CA ARG A 4 5.37 12.22 -7.85
C ARG A 4 4.38 11.08 -7.67
N ASP A 5 3.18 11.39 -7.19
CA ASP A 5 2.13 10.41 -7.08
C ASP A 5 1.42 10.18 -8.43
N PHE A 6 0.56 9.16 -8.51
CA PHE A 6 -0.15 8.83 -9.74
C PHE A 6 -1.28 9.83 -10.10
N LEU A 7 -1.61 10.77 -9.21
CA LEU A 7 -2.50 11.90 -9.51
C LEU A 7 -1.74 13.12 -10.05
N GLY A 8 -0.39 13.04 -10.09
CA GLY A 8 0.47 14.07 -10.63
C GLY A 8 0.95 15.11 -9.61
N ASN A 9 0.65 14.94 -8.32
CA ASN A 9 1.19 15.81 -7.28
C ASN A 9 2.68 15.55 -7.07
N GLU A 10 3.45 16.62 -6.90
CA GLU A 10 4.91 16.55 -6.72
C GLU A 10 5.30 16.95 -5.31
N TRP A 11 6.26 16.22 -4.77
CA TRP A 11 6.75 16.37 -3.41
C TRP A 11 8.27 16.42 -3.41
N ASN A 12 8.84 17.29 -2.56
CA ASN A 12 10.28 17.29 -2.29
C ASN A 12 10.49 16.82 -0.84
N ILE A 13 10.94 15.59 -0.67
CA ILE A 13 10.96 14.87 0.60
C ILE A 13 12.30 14.16 0.80
N ASP A 14 12.71 14.01 2.03
CA ASP A 14 13.91 13.24 2.39
C ASP A 14 13.59 11.76 2.59
N CYS A 15 12.46 11.47 3.24
CA CYS A 15 11.96 10.12 3.49
C CYS A 15 10.45 10.09 3.25
N MET A 16 10.01 9.26 2.29
CA MET A 16 8.58 9.17 1.95
C MET A 16 7.73 8.69 3.13
N GLY A 17 8.17 7.67 3.86
CA GLY A 17 7.44 7.17 5.02
C GLY A 17 7.28 8.21 6.12
N CYS A 18 8.32 8.99 6.42
CA CYS A 18 8.22 10.10 7.37
C CYS A 18 7.26 11.17 6.88
N ALA A 19 7.37 11.58 5.61
CA ALA A 19 6.53 12.62 5.02
C ALA A 19 5.04 12.21 4.98
N ILE A 20 4.74 10.93 4.75
CA ILE A 20 3.37 10.41 4.83
C ILE A 20 2.90 10.41 6.29
N SER A 21 3.73 9.96 7.22
CA SER A 21 3.39 9.86 8.65
C SER A 21 3.07 11.20 9.30
N ASP A 22 3.84 12.25 8.97
CA ASP A 22 3.66 13.60 9.50
C ASP A 22 2.68 14.48 8.71
N GLY A 23 2.21 13.98 7.55
CA GLY A 23 1.24 14.64 6.69
C GLY A 23 1.82 15.68 5.72
N SER A 24 3.14 15.80 5.62
CA SER A 24 3.80 16.66 4.63
C SER A 24 3.70 16.12 3.21
N MET A 25 3.44 14.81 3.05
CA MET A 25 3.03 14.19 1.81
C MET A 25 1.66 13.52 1.98
N LEU A 26 0.69 13.96 1.19
CA LEU A 26 -0.64 13.34 1.15
C LEU A 26 -0.63 12.14 0.21
N VAL A 27 -1.25 11.04 0.63
CA VAL A 27 -1.44 9.87 -0.21
C VAL A 27 -2.78 9.94 -0.94
N PRO A 28 -2.89 9.52 -2.20
CA PRO A 28 -4.15 9.45 -2.92
C PRO A 28 -5.21 8.65 -2.17
N GLY A 29 -6.38 9.24 -1.93
CA GLY A 29 -7.45 8.64 -1.13
C GLY A 29 -7.27 8.74 0.39
N GLY A 30 -6.17 9.30 0.87
CA GLY A 30 -5.87 9.46 2.29
C GLY A 30 -5.53 8.14 2.99
N PHE A 31 -5.45 8.18 4.32
CA PHE A 31 -5.28 6.95 5.10
C PHE A 31 -6.54 6.08 5.06
N ILE A 32 -6.34 4.80 4.76
CA ILE A 32 -7.37 3.77 4.95
C ILE A 32 -7.57 3.53 6.44
N LEU A 33 -6.45 3.46 7.18
CA LEU A 33 -6.43 3.41 8.62
C LEU A 33 -5.16 4.10 9.12
N LYS A 34 -5.28 4.89 10.19
CA LYS A 34 -4.15 5.37 10.98
C LYS A 34 -4.35 4.86 12.41
N ALA A 35 -3.55 3.87 12.78
CA ALA A 35 -3.53 3.26 14.11
C ALA A 35 -2.50 3.97 15.02
N GLN A 36 -2.12 3.37 16.12
CA GLN A 36 -1.21 4.00 17.08
C GLN A 36 0.23 4.05 16.57
N TYR A 37 0.69 2.98 15.91
CA TYR A 37 2.09 2.83 15.47
C TYR A 37 2.25 2.72 13.96
N PHE A 38 1.18 2.37 13.25
CA PHE A 38 1.20 2.15 11.80
C PHE A 38 0.06 2.88 11.10
N CYS A 39 0.24 3.07 9.79
CA CYS A 39 -0.84 3.49 8.90
C CYS A 39 -0.98 2.51 7.73
N VAL A 40 -2.17 2.47 7.17
CA VAL A 40 -2.50 1.72 5.95
C VAL A 40 -2.98 2.70 4.90
N HIS A 41 -2.43 2.63 3.71
CA HIS A 41 -2.82 3.49 2.60
C HIS A 41 -2.64 2.78 1.25
N GLN A 42 -3.26 3.32 0.20
CA GLN A 42 -2.96 2.96 -1.18
C GLN A 42 -1.51 3.35 -1.51
N ASP A 43 -0.79 2.51 -2.25
CA ASP A 43 0.53 2.91 -2.75
C ASP A 43 0.40 4.19 -3.60
N PRO A 44 1.15 5.26 -3.30
CA PRO A 44 0.99 6.52 -4.00
C PRO A 44 1.56 6.53 -5.42
N LEU A 45 2.40 5.55 -5.77
CA LEU A 45 3.09 5.50 -7.07
C LEU A 45 2.44 4.52 -8.05
N ILE A 46 1.70 3.54 -7.53
CA ILE A 46 1.15 2.43 -8.32
C ILE A 46 -0.38 2.45 -8.22
N PRO A 47 -1.09 2.91 -9.27
CA PRO A 47 -2.55 3.01 -9.28
C PRO A 47 -3.22 1.66 -9.54
N LEU A 48 -2.96 0.69 -8.67
CA LEU A 48 -3.55 -0.64 -8.73
C LEU A 48 -4.50 -0.85 -7.54
N PRO A 49 -5.82 -0.99 -7.75
CA PRO A 49 -6.76 -1.20 -6.65
C PRO A 49 -6.40 -2.41 -5.80
N GLY A 50 -6.29 -2.21 -4.49
CA GLY A 50 -5.88 -3.24 -3.54
C GLY A 50 -4.36 -3.38 -3.36
N PHE A 51 -3.55 -2.60 -4.07
CA PHE A 51 -2.11 -2.51 -3.82
C PHE A 51 -1.86 -1.58 -2.64
N LEU A 52 -1.93 -2.15 -1.44
CA LEU A 52 -1.86 -1.40 -0.20
C LEU A 52 -0.50 -1.51 0.47
N VAL A 53 -0.20 -0.50 1.27
CA VAL A 53 1.01 -0.39 2.07
C VAL A 53 0.64 -0.26 3.54
N ILE A 54 1.31 -1.03 4.40
CA ILE A 54 1.40 -0.77 5.84
C ILE A 54 2.75 -0.11 6.08
N ALA A 55 2.76 1.10 6.63
CA ALA A 55 3.97 1.82 6.97
C ALA A 55 4.00 2.17 8.46
N SER A 56 5.18 2.14 9.07
CA SER A 56 5.37 2.59 10.45
C SER A 56 5.24 4.12 10.55
N LEU A 57 4.66 4.61 11.64
CA LEU A 57 4.59 6.06 11.88
C LEU A 57 5.94 6.61 12.34
N ARG A 58 6.71 5.85 13.12
CA ARG A 58 8.07 6.24 13.45
C ARG A 58 9.08 5.66 12.44
N HIS A 59 10.21 6.30 12.32
CA HIS A 59 11.27 5.89 11.40
C HIS A 59 12.02 4.67 11.92
N ILE A 60 11.59 3.50 11.50
CA ILE A 60 12.28 2.22 11.68
C ILE A 60 12.53 1.59 10.32
N ARG A 61 13.36 0.59 10.25
CA ARG A 61 13.77 -0.04 8.99
C ARG A 61 13.22 -1.45 8.82
N SER A 62 13.05 -2.17 9.90
CA SER A 62 12.69 -3.59 9.87
C SER A 62 11.80 -4.00 11.04
N ILE A 63 11.23 -5.21 10.94
CA ILE A 63 10.47 -5.84 12.03
C ILE A 63 11.34 -5.97 13.31
N ALA A 64 12.63 -6.23 13.14
CA ALA A 64 13.56 -6.32 14.27
C ALA A 64 13.73 -5.01 15.06
N GLY A 65 13.34 -3.88 14.48
CA GLY A 65 13.35 -2.57 15.14
C GLY A 65 12.06 -2.22 15.87
N MET A 66 11.04 -3.09 15.86
CA MET A 66 9.77 -2.90 16.56
C MET A 66 9.89 -3.30 18.02
N ASP A 67 9.20 -2.59 18.91
CA ASP A 67 8.92 -3.08 20.25
C ASP A 67 7.72 -4.05 20.26
N GLU A 68 7.40 -4.62 21.41
CA GLU A 68 6.33 -5.63 21.53
C GLU A 68 4.95 -5.09 21.15
N LEU A 69 4.63 -3.85 21.53
CA LEU A 69 3.33 -3.23 21.24
C LEU A 69 3.21 -2.89 19.75
N GLU A 70 4.27 -2.41 19.13
CA GLU A 70 4.34 -2.18 17.69
C GLU A 70 4.15 -3.49 16.93
N TYR A 71 4.83 -4.55 17.35
CA TYR A 71 4.72 -5.85 16.70
C TYR A 71 3.31 -6.48 16.84
N GLU A 72 2.68 -6.32 17.98
CA GLU A 72 1.30 -6.77 18.19
C GLU A 72 0.33 -6.05 17.25
N GLU A 73 0.38 -4.72 17.18
CA GLU A 73 -0.45 -3.94 16.25
C GLU A 73 -0.16 -4.29 14.80
N PHE A 74 1.13 -4.39 14.43
CA PHE A 74 1.55 -4.75 13.08
C PHE A 74 1.01 -6.12 12.65
N SER A 75 1.15 -7.14 13.48
CA SER A 75 0.69 -8.50 13.15
C SER A 75 -0.83 -8.56 12.93
N LYS A 76 -1.58 -7.84 13.73
CA LYS A 76 -3.03 -7.70 13.58
C LYS A 76 -3.39 -6.96 12.29
N LEU A 77 -2.68 -5.87 11.97
CA LEU A 77 -2.87 -5.09 10.73
C LEU A 77 -2.59 -5.92 9.49
N VAL A 78 -1.51 -6.69 9.46
CA VAL A 78 -1.17 -7.56 8.32
C VAL A 78 -2.32 -8.52 8.01
N ARG A 79 -2.81 -9.22 9.04
CA ARG A 79 -3.90 -10.17 8.90
C ARG A 79 -5.19 -9.51 8.41
N THR A 80 -5.61 -8.42 9.06
CA THR A 80 -6.88 -7.76 8.73
C THR A 80 -6.85 -7.07 7.38
N THR A 81 -5.72 -6.44 7.02
CA THR A 81 -5.54 -5.82 5.70
C THR A 81 -5.57 -6.87 4.59
N GLN A 82 -4.89 -8.01 4.78
CA GLN A 82 -4.92 -9.11 3.81
C GLN A 82 -6.35 -9.63 3.59
N HIS A 83 -7.13 -9.83 4.66
CA HIS A 83 -8.54 -10.23 4.55
C HIS A 83 -9.37 -9.19 3.78
N ALA A 84 -9.24 -7.92 4.11
CA ALA A 84 -9.99 -6.84 3.48
C ALA A 84 -9.67 -6.72 1.97
N ILE A 85 -8.39 -6.83 1.59
CA ILE A 85 -8.01 -6.82 0.17
C ILE A 85 -8.64 -8.00 -0.57
N LYS A 86 -8.55 -9.21 -0.03
CA LYS A 86 -9.12 -10.41 -0.66
C LYS A 86 -10.63 -10.30 -0.85
N GLU A 87 -11.33 -9.77 0.14
CA GLU A 87 -12.78 -9.59 0.09
C GLU A 87 -13.19 -8.54 -0.95
N VAL A 88 -12.56 -7.35 -0.92
CA VAL A 88 -12.93 -6.25 -1.81
C VAL A 88 -12.46 -6.46 -3.24
N SER A 89 -11.22 -6.91 -3.41
CA SER A 89 -10.61 -7.10 -4.73
C SER A 89 -10.93 -8.46 -5.35
N ARG A 90 -11.53 -9.38 -4.58
CA ARG A 90 -11.87 -10.75 -4.99
C ARG A 90 -10.68 -11.49 -5.60
N VAL A 91 -9.51 -11.34 -4.99
CA VAL A 91 -8.29 -12.00 -5.40
C VAL A 91 -8.02 -13.24 -4.55
N GLU A 92 -7.54 -14.30 -5.19
CA GLU A 92 -7.15 -15.53 -4.52
C GLU A 92 -5.76 -15.39 -3.89
N TYR A 93 -4.84 -14.73 -4.61
CA TYR A 93 -3.44 -14.62 -4.24
C TYR A 93 -3.03 -13.17 -3.97
N LEU A 94 -2.23 -13.02 -2.91
CA LEU A 94 -1.47 -11.80 -2.61
C LEU A 94 0.00 -12.18 -2.48
N THR A 95 0.89 -11.33 -3.00
CA THR A 95 2.30 -11.38 -2.63
C THR A 95 2.57 -10.26 -1.64
N ILE A 96 3.16 -10.61 -0.50
CA ILE A 96 3.50 -9.67 0.57
C ILE A 96 5.00 -9.50 0.58
N VAL A 97 5.47 -8.25 0.55
CA VAL A 97 6.90 -7.93 0.52
C VAL A 97 7.26 -6.86 1.52
N GLN A 98 8.34 -7.08 2.24
CA GLN A 98 9.05 -6.10 3.04
C GLN A 98 10.54 -6.15 2.67
N GLU A 99 11.15 -4.99 2.43
CA GLU A 99 12.56 -4.88 2.08
C GLU A 99 13.27 -3.94 3.05
N GLU A 100 14.28 -4.43 3.76
CA GLU A 100 15.09 -3.62 4.68
C GLU A 100 16.04 -2.65 3.97
N SER A 101 16.26 -2.82 2.68
CA SER A 101 17.00 -1.89 1.85
C SER A 101 16.33 -0.52 1.75
N SER A 102 15.04 -0.46 2.00
CA SER A 102 14.29 0.77 2.15
C SER A 102 14.63 1.43 3.50
N ILE A 103 14.75 2.76 3.50
CA ILE A 103 15.16 3.52 4.68
C ILE A 103 14.06 3.65 5.75
N HIS A 104 12.81 3.40 5.38
CA HIS A 104 11.65 3.47 6.26
C HIS A 104 10.83 2.18 6.11
N PHE A 105 10.41 1.61 7.24
CA PHE A 105 9.64 0.37 7.24
C PHE A 105 8.32 0.53 6.50
N HIS A 106 8.15 -0.30 5.50
CA HIS A 106 6.87 -0.51 4.85
C HIS A 106 6.75 -1.96 4.37
N LEU A 107 5.54 -2.45 4.39
CA LEU A 107 5.16 -3.76 3.86
C LEU A 107 4.04 -3.53 2.86
N TRP A 108 4.17 -4.05 1.65
CA TRP A 108 3.14 -3.91 0.65
C TRP A 108 2.53 -5.24 0.22
N PHE A 109 1.27 -5.16 -0.21
CA PHE A 109 0.46 -6.27 -0.67
C PHE A 109 0.22 -6.12 -2.15
N PHE A 110 0.75 -7.03 -2.96
CA PHE A 110 0.49 -7.05 -4.39
C PHE A 110 -0.69 -7.97 -4.69
N PRO A 111 -1.84 -7.45 -5.20
CA PRO A 111 -3.02 -8.24 -5.51
C PRO A 111 -2.89 -8.85 -6.91
N TRP A 112 -2.92 -10.16 -7.00
CA TRP A 112 -2.96 -10.87 -8.26
C TRP A 112 -4.39 -10.91 -8.80
N LYS A 113 -4.82 -9.81 -9.38
CA LYS A 113 -6.13 -9.67 -10.02
C LYS A 113 -6.18 -10.52 -11.29
N LYS A 114 -7.39 -10.90 -11.70
CA LYS A 114 -7.61 -11.76 -12.87
C LYS A 114 -7.00 -11.19 -14.15
N ASP A 115 -7.21 -9.91 -14.41
CA ASP A 115 -6.64 -9.19 -15.54
C ASP A 115 -5.11 -9.17 -15.56
N ILE A 116 -4.48 -9.06 -14.39
CA ILE A 116 -3.02 -9.15 -14.25
C ILE A 116 -2.53 -10.56 -14.58
N ILE A 117 -3.22 -11.58 -14.07
CA ILE A 117 -2.87 -12.97 -14.36
C ILE A 117 -3.05 -13.29 -15.86
N GLU A 118 -4.10 -12.79 -16.48
CA GLU A 118 -4.35 -12.92 -17.91
C GLU A 118 -3.26 -12.25 -18.76
N GLN A 119 -2.79 -11.08 -18.35
CA GLN A 119 -1.79 -10.32 -19.09
C GLN A 119 -0.36 -10.81 -18.84
N TYR A 120 0.01 -11.13 -17.59
CA TYR A 120 1.40 -11.42 -17.18
C TYR A 120 1.65 -12.90 -16.84
N GLY A 121 0.60 -13.71 -16.80
CA GLY A 121 0.66 -15.13 -16.42
C GLY A 121 0.61 -15.37 -14.91
N GLN A 122 0.85 -16.61 -14.50
CA GLN A 122 0.72 -17.05 -13.10
C GLN A 122 1.55 -16.21 -12.10
N PRO A 123 1.07 -16.06 -10.86
CA PRO A 123 1.75 -15.32 -9.81
C PRO A 123 3.22 -15.72 -9.63
N SER A 124 4.10 -14.72 -9.62
CA SER A 124 5.54 -14.90 -9.38
C SER A 124 6.15 -13.61 -8.87
N LEU A 125 6.96 -13.70 -7.81
CA LEU A 125 7.68 -12.57 -7.25
C LEU A 125 8.56 -11.87 -8.30
N THR A 126 9.16 -12.62 -9.21
CA THR A 126 10.06 -12.08 -10.25
C THR A 126 9.36 -11.17 -11.26
N LYS A 127 8.04 -11.31 -11.43
CA LYS A 127 7.24 -10.50 -12.36
C LYS A 127 6.80 -9.17 -11.78
N ILE A 128 6.68 -9.07 -10.46
CA ILE A 128 6.03 -7.94 -9.77
C ILE A 128 6.73 -6.62 -10.11
N ARG A 129 8.06 -6.57 -10.13
CA ARG A 129 8.78 -5.33 -10.45
C ARG A 129 8.51 -4.83 -11.88
N GLY A 130 8.38 -5.73 -12.84
CA GLY A 130 7.98 -5.38 -14.21
C GLY A 130 6.56 -4.85 -14.26
N ILE A 131 5.63 -5.53 -13.61
CA ILE A 131 4.22 -5.10 -13.53
C ILE A 131 4.12 -3.73 -12.87
N MET A 132 4.80 -3.52 -11.74
CA MET A 132 4.82 -2.22 -11.07
C MET A 132 5.39 -1.12 -11.97
N SER A 133 6.42 -1.42 -12.76
CA SER A 133 6.99 -0.46 -13.73
C SER A 133 5.97 -0.08 -14.80
N ASP A 134 5.15 -1.02 -15.27
CA ASP A 134 4.11 -0.74 -16.27
C ASP A 134 2.97 0.13 -15.71
N TYR A 135 2.73 0.08 -14.40
CA TYR A 135 1.73 0.93 -13.72
C TYR A 135 2.28 2.27 -13.26
N ARG A 136 3.59 2.34 -12.99
CA ARG A 136 4.26 3.58 -12.58
C ARG A 136 4.22 4.60 -13.71
N ASP A 137 4.06 5.85 -13.36
CA ASP A 137 4.04 6.98 -14.30
C ASP A 137 2.85 6.95 -15.29
N ARG A 138 1.92 6.03 -15.14
CA ARG A 138 0.66 6.08 -15.90
C ARG A 138 -0.20 7.21 -15.40
N GLN A 139 -0.75 7.95 -16.36
CA GLN A 139 -1.81 8.90 -16.07
C GLN A 139 -3.10 8.14 -15.79
N VAL A 140 -3.69 8.37 -14.63
CA VAL A 140 -4.93 7.73 -14.20
C VAL A 140 -6.12 8.46 -14.79
N SER A 141 -6.99 7.75 -15.50
CA SER A 141 -8.25 8.31 -15.99
C SER A 141 -9.25 8.53 -14.84
N GLU A 142 -10.26 9.36 -15.06
CA GLU A 142 -11.35 9.58 -14.08
C GLU A 142 -12.03 8.26 -13.69
N LYS A 143 -12.23 7.34 -14.65
CA LYS A 143 -12.81 6.04 -14.41
C LYS A 143 -11.91 5.19 -13.52
N GLU A 144 -10.63 5.11 -13.82
CA GLU A 144 -9.65 4.35 -13.03
C GLU A 144 -9.53 4.93 -11.61
N TRP A 145 -9.56 6.25 -11.47
CA TRP A 145 -9.58 6.88 -10.15
C TRP A 145 -10.84 6.52 -9.38
N GLY A 146 -12.01 6.55 -10.00
CA GLY A 146 -13.26 6.13 -9.36
C GLY A 146 -13.25 4.68 -8.88
N GLU A 147 -12.63 3.77 -9.63
CA GLU A 147 -12.44 2.37 -9.23
C GLU A 147 -11.50 2.23 -8.03
N LEU A 148 -10.38 2.98 -8.04
CA LEU A 148 -9.44 3.04 -6.92
C LEU A 148 -10.10 3.58 -5.66
N GLU A 149 -10.75 4.72 -5.76
CA GLU A 149 -11.42 5.39 -4.65
C GLU A 149 -12.50 4.51 -4.02
N ASN A 150 -13.32 3.85 -4.85
CA ASN A 150 -14.32 2.89 -4.39
C ASN A 150 -13.68 1.69 -3.66
N SER A 151 -12.58 1.17 -4.15
CA SER A 151 -11.81 0.11 -3.49
C SER A 151 -11.27 0.57 -2.13
N ILE A 152 -10.69 1.76 -2.07
CA ILE A 152 -10.17 2.38 -0.84
C ILE A 152 -11.28 2.51 0.20
N GLU A 153 -12.45 3.07 -0.17
CA GLU A 153 -13.55 3.29 0.77
C GLU A 153 -14.16 1.98 1.29
N LYS A 154 -14.27 0.95 0.44
CA LYS A 154 -14.74 -0.37 0.88
C LYS A 154 -13.76 -1.01 1.89
N ILE A 155 -12.46 -0.98 1.60
CA ILE A 155 -11.45 -1.52 2.51
C ILE A 155 -11.42 -0.73 3.82
N LYS A 156 -11.51 0.59 3.76
CA LYS A 156 -11.59 1.48 4.91
C LYS A 156 -12.76 1.13 5.84
N THR A 157 -13.94 0.84 5.27
CA THR A 157 -15.11 0.40 6.03
C THR A 157 -14.84 -0.91 6.76
N LEU A 158 -14.25 -1.89 6.08
CA LEU A 158 -13.93 -3.18 6.69
C LEU A 158 -12.90 -3.05 7.83
N LEU A 159 -11.85 -2.26 7.64
CA LEU A 159 -10.80 -2.10 8.65
C LEU A 159 -11.31 -1.35 9.89
N ARG A 160 -12.15 -0.32 9.74
CA ARG A 160 -12.75 0.41 10.87
C ARG A 160 -13.62 -0.47 11.77
N ASN A 161 -14.21 -1.52 11.23
CA ASN A 161 -15.03 -2.45 12.02
C ASN A 161 -14.19 -3.43 12.87
N VAL A 162 -12.89 -3.51 12.64
CA VAL A 162 -11.98 -4.47 13.32
C VAL A 162 -10.98 -3.76 14.22
N PHE A 163 -10.65 -2.52 13.92
CA PHE A 163 -9.76 -1.63 14.65
C PHE A 163 -10.54 -0.45 15.26
#